data_362bafe217c886a2f8daf884d81d4635
#
_entry.id   362bafe217c886a2f8daf884d81d4635
#
_cell.length_a   1.000
_cell.length_b   1.000
_cell.length_c   1.000
_cell.angle_alpha   90.00
_cell.angle_beta   90.00
_cell.angle_gamma   90.00
#
_symmetry.space_group_name_H-M   'P 1'
#
loop_
_entity.id
_entity.type
_entity.pdbx_description
1 polymer ?
#
loop_
_entity_poly.entity_id
_entity_poly.type
_entity_poly.pdbx_seq_one_letter_code
_entity_poly.pdbx_strand_id
1 'polypeptide(L)'
;MIRRLYTYCGSSTSPYQNLATERYFTEKVVDNASCILYLWQNENTVVIGRNQNAWKECRTGLLEHEGGNLARRLSGGGAVFHDLGNLNFTFSVSEENYDLSRQQQVLLTACRLLGIRAELSGRNDLLADGRKFSGNSYYSHNGKAFHNGTLLINADMSKMSRYLSPSQAKVSSNGVNSVRARVVNLRELCPGLTVATMAAVMNKAFEIVYDLTSVPLHEEDFDQSILDKFQAEFSSYDWIYGHNLAFDFSCGDKFSWGEVNLQLR
;
A
#
# COMPACT_ATOMS: atom_id res chain seq x y z
N MET A 1 3.28 -2.92 -26.32
CA MET A 1 2.98 -1.47 -26.21
C MET A 1 1.55 -1.28 -25.77
N ILE A 2 1.30 -0.47 -24.73
CA ILE A 2 -0.02 -0.17 -24.18
C ILE A 2 -0.84 0.65 -25.20
N ARG A 3 -2.10 0.22 -25.42
CA ARG A 3 -3.08 0.84 -26.31
C ARG A 3 -4.42 1.11 -25.64
N ARG A 4 -4.63 0.57 -24.43
CA ARG A 4 -5.88 0.70 -23.67
C ARG A 4 -5.56 1.01 -22.23
N LEU A 5 -6.28 1.97 -21.67
CA LEU A 5 -6.22 2.30 -20.25
C LEU A 5 -7.55 1.95 -19.60
N TYR A 6 -7.46 1.34 -18.44
CA TYR A 6 -8.61 1.09 -17.60
C TYR A 6 -8.41 1.73 -16.23
N THR A 7 -9.50 2.21 -15.65
CA THR A 7 -9.49 2.76 -14.29
C THR A 7 -10.55 2.08 -13.44
N TYR A 8 -10.24 1.90 -12.17
CA TYR A 8 -11.22 1.45 -11.19
C TYR A 8 -10.94 2.12 -9.84
N CYS A 9 -12.00 2.67 -9.22
CA CYS A 9 -11.96 3.18 -7.86
C CYS A 9 -12.75 2.22 -6.97
N GLY A 10 -12.05 1.48 -6.11
CA GLY A 10 -12.67 0.50 -5.22
C GLY A 10 -13.63 1.15 -4.23
N SER A 11 -14.77 0.52 -4.03
CA SER A 11 -15.81 0.93 -3.07
C SER A 11 -15.57 0.34 -1.66
N SER A 12 -14.82 -0.76 -1.58
CA SER A 12 -14.53 -1.47 -0.33
C SER A 12 -13.39 -0.84 0.46
N THR A 13 -13.49 -0.90 1.80
CA THR A 13 -12.40 -0.56 2.72
C THR A 13 -11.73 -1.79 3.36
N SER A 14 -12.16 -3.00 2.97
CA SER A 14 -11.57 -4.26 3.41
C SER A 14 -10.22 -4.52 2.75
N PRO A 15 -9.12 -4.70 3.50
CA PRO A 15 -7.82 -4.97 2.92
C PRO A 15 -7.79 -6.28 2.14
N TYR A 16 -8.54 -7.27 2.55
CA TYR A 16 -8.56 -8.59 1.92
C TYR A 16 -9.24 -8.55 0.55
N GLN A 17 -10.37 -7.84 0.46
CA GLN A 17 -11.06 -7.63 -0.81
C GLN A 17 -10.22 -6.77 -1.76
N ASN A 18 -9.59 -5.71 -1.24
CA ASN A 18 -8.77 -4.82 -2.06
C ASN A 18 -7.52 -5.52 -2.61
N LEU A 19 -6.85 -6.35 -1.81
CA LEU A 19 -5.72 -7.16 -2.27
C LEU A 19 -6.16 -8.26 -3.26
N ALA A 20 -7.35 -8.83 -3.07
CA ALA A 20 -7.94 -9.76 -4.03
C ALA A 20 -8.21 -9.09 -5.38
N THR A 21 -8.76 -7.88 -5.37
CA THR A 21 -9.02 -7.07 -6.57
C THR A 21 -7.72 -6.68 -7.27
N GLU A 22 -6.69 -6.26 -6.53
CA GLU A 22 -5.34 -5.98 -7.07
C GLU A 22 -4.79 -7.20 -7.81
N ARG A 23 -4.85 -8.38 -7.18
CA ARG A 23 -4.41 -9.63 -7.79
C ARG A 23 -5.27 -10.03 -9.00
N TYR A 24 -6.58 -9.87 -8.90
CA TYR A 24 -7.52 -10.18 -9.98
C TYR A 24 -7.24 -9.35 -11.23
N PHE A 25 -7.07 -8.04 -11.09
CA PHE A 25 -6.72 -7.19 -12.23
C PHE A 25 -5.39 -7.60 -12.85
N THR A 26 -4.40 -7.90 -12.03
CA THR A 26 -3.06 -8.26 -12.51
C THR A 26 -3.05 -9.63 -13.21
N GLU A 27 -3.68 -10.65 -12.62
CA GLU A 27 -3.58 -12.02 -13.14
C GLU A 27 -4.65 -12.35 -14.20
N LYS A 28 -5.84 -11.72 -14.14
CA LYS A 28 -7.01 -12.14 -14.92
C LYS A 28 -7.48 -11.11 -15.94
N VAL A 29 -7.34 -9.82 -15.67
CA VAL A 29 -7.90 -8.76 -16.51
C VAL A 29 -6.87 -8.15 -17.44
N VAL A 30 -5.68 -7.81 -16.94
CA VAL A 30 -4.64 -7.16 -17.75
C VAL A 30 -4.13 -8.07 -18.87
N ASP A 31 -3.99 -7.51 -20.06
CA ASP A 31 -3.40 -8.16 -21.24
C ASP A 31 -2.14 -7.42 -21.73
N ASN A 32 -1.59 -7.87 -22.88
CA ASN A 32 -0.36 -7.31 -23.45
C ASN A 32 -0.54 -5.93 -24.11
N ALA A 33 -1.73 -5.35 -24.07
CA ALA A 33 -2.01 -4.04 -24.66
C ALA A 33 -2.69 -3.08 -23.68
N SER A 34 -2.87 -3.47 -22.43
CA SER A 34 -3.60 -2.69 -21.43
C SER A 34 -2.75 -2.34 -20.19
N CYS A 35 -3.12 -1.23 -19.57
CA CYS A 35 -2.70 -0.84 -18.22
C CYS A 35 -3.93 -0.48 -17.40
N ILE A 36 -4.00 -0.99 -16.19
CA ILE A 36 -5.10 -0.73 -15.26
C ILE A 36 -4.58 0.14 -14.12
N LEU A 37 -5.20 1.28 -13.86
CA LEU A 37 -5.00 2.05 -12.65
C LEU A 37 -6.13 1.73 -11.67
N TYR A 38 -5.80 1.08 -10.58
CA TYR A 38 -6.69 0.78 -9.48
C TYR A 38 -6.39 1.70 -8.29
N LEU A 39 -7.40 2.43 -7.81
CA LEU A 39 -7.34 3.34 -6.66
C LEU A 39 -8.25 2.80 -5.56
N TRP A 40 -7.72 2.71 -4.32
CA TRP A 40 -8.41 2.02 -3.24
C TRP A 40 -7.97 2.50 -1.85
N GLN A 41 -8.78 2.24 -0.86
CA GLN A 41 -8.54 2.60 0.54
C GLN A 41 -8.75 1.40 1.45
N ASN A 42 -7.97 1.32 2.53
CA ASN A 42 -8.24 0.40 3.64
C ASN A 42 -8.57 1.20 4.89
N GLU A 43 -9.49 0.69 5.70
CA GLU A 43 -9.79 1.24 7.01
C GLU A 43 -8.96 0.53 8.08
N ASN A 44 -8.32 1.33 8.96
CA ASN A 44 -7.60 0.89 10.16
C ASN A 44 -6.78 -0.41 9.96
N THR A 45 -5.87 -0.42 8.99
CA THR A 45 -5.18 -1.64 8.54
C THR A 45 -3.66 -1.48 8.58
N VAL A 46 -2.96 -2.47 9.14
CA VAL A 46 -1.53 -2.66 8.90
C VAL A 46 -1.36 -3.64 7.73
N VAL A 47 -0.61 -3.23 6.71
CA VAL A 47 -0.26 -4.09 5.57
C VAL A 47 1.23 -4.40 5.61
N ILE A 48 1.58 -5.66 5.81
CA ILE A 48 2.96 -6.15 5.79
C ILE A 48 3.36 -6.62 4.39
N GLY A 49 4.65 -6.50 4.09
CA GLY A 49 5.21 -7.05 2.85
C GLY A 49 5.26 -8.58 2.87
N ARG A 50 5.34 -9.19 1.66
CA ARG A 50 5.26 -10.64 1.47
C ARG A 50 6.12 -11.47 2.43
N ASN A 51 7.36 -11.04 2.67
CA ASN A 51 8.35 -11.81 3.44
C ASN A 51 8.59 -11.26 4.85
N GLN A 52 7.73 -10.35 5.32
CA GLN A 52 7.88 -9.78 6.65
C GLN A 52 7.26 -10.68 7.72
N ASN A 53 7.85 -10.60 8.92
CA ASN A 53 7.32 -11.25 10.09
C ASN A 53 6.26 -10.34 10.74
N ALA A 54 5.01 -10.84 10.81
CA ALA A 54 3.87 -10.07 11.33
C ALA A 54 4.11 -9.54 12.75
N TRP A 55 4.62 -10.39 13.65
CA TRP A 55 4.82 -10.03 15.06
C TRP A 55 6.00 -9.09 15.31
N LYS A 56 7.00 -9.08 14.41
CA LYS A 56 8.12 -8.13 14.48
C LYS A 56 7.76 -6.73 13.95
N GLU A 57 6.86 -6.68 12.97
CA GLU A 57 6.54 -5.43 12.27
C GLU A 57 5.29 -4.74 12.83
N CYS A 58 4.40 -5.49 13.49
CA CYS A 58 3.12 -4.99 13.96
C CYS A 58 2.85 -5.43 15.40
N ARG A 59 2.28 -4.54 16.18
CA ARG A 59 1.67 -4.84 17.49
C ARG A 59 0.30 -5.48 17.26
N THR A 60 0.30 -6.74 16.80
CA THR A 60 -0.89 -7.43 16.30
C THR A 60 -2.03 -7.47 17.31
N GLY A 61 -1.74 -7.85 18.57
CA GLY A 61 -2.75 -7.90 19.63
C GLY A 61 -3.40 -6.54 19.93
N LEU A 62 -2.62 -5.44 19.87
CA LEU A 62 -3.17 -4.10 20.05
C LEU A 62 -4.04 -3.69 18.85
N LEU A 63 -3.58 -3.95 17.64
CA LEU A 63 -4.32 -3.66 16.41
C LEU A 63 -5.67 -4.38 16.39
N GLU A 64 -5.68 -5.68 16.69
CA GLU A 64 -6.89 -6.50 16.75
C GLU A 64 -7.86 -6.05 17.86
N HIS A 65 -7.33 -5.76 19.06
CA HIS A 65 -8.15 -5.26 20.17
C HIS A 65 -8.86 -3.93 19.84
N GLU A 66 -8.23 -3.09 19.01
CA GLU A 66 -8.78 -1.80 18.57
C GLU A 66 -9.55 -1.91 17.23
N GLY A 67 -9.92 -3.12 16.81
CA GLY A 67 -10.74 -3.38 15.62
C GLY A 67 -10.02 -3.14 14.31
N GLY A 68 -8.69 -3.15 14.30
CA GLY A 68 -7.90 -3.02 13.09
C GLY A 68 -7.63 -4.35 12.41
N ASN A 69 -7.23 -4.29 11.15
CA ASN A 69 -6.92 -5.44 10.31
C ASN A 69 -5.41 -5.58 10.10
N LEU A 70 -4.93 -6.83 10.07
CA LEU A 70 -3.60 -7.17 9.60
C LEU A 70 -3.71 -7.89 8.26
N ALA A 71 -3.03 -7.41 7.23
CA ALA A 71 -3.02 -8.02 5.92
C ALA A 71 -1.59 -8.17 5.39
N ARG A 72 -1.35 -9.19 4.57
CA ARG A 72 -0.08 -9.43 3.88
C ARG A 72 -0.29 -9.26 2.38
N ARG A 73 0.49 -8.35 1.75
CA ARG A 73 0.43 -8.12 0.30
C ARG A 73 1.37 -9.06 -0.47
N LEU A 74 1.14 -9.18 -1.78
CA LEU A 74 1.99 -9.96 -2.69
C LEU A 74 3.38 -9.35 -2.88
N SER A 75 3.46 -8.01 -2.89
CA SER A 75 4.71 -7.30 -3.10
C SER A 75 5.59 -7.29 -1.84
N GLY A 76 6.88 -7.04 -2.02
CA GLY A 76 7.85 -6.90 -0.93
C GLY A 76 7.76 -5.55 -0.21
N GLY A 77 8.83 -5.20 0.49
CA GLY A 77 8.93 -3.93 1.22
C GLY A 77 8.51 -3.99 2.68
N GLY A 78 8.48 -2.83 3.34
CA GLY A 78 8.18 -2.69 4.76
C GLY A 78 6.70 -2.67 5.09
N ALA A 79 6.38 -2.73 6.39
CA ALA A 79 5.02 -2.57 6.89
C ALA A 79 4.57 -1.12 6.76
N VAL A 80 3.28 -0.94 6.43
CA VAL A 80 2.62 0.35 6.31
C VAL A 80 1.31 0.33 7.07
N PHE A 81 0.85 1.51 7.49
CA PHE A 81 -0.47 1.69 8.09
C PHE A 81 -1.37 2.44 7.12
N HIS A 82 -2.58 1.96 6.94
CA HIS A 82 -3.62 2.54 6.11
C HIS A 82 -4.83 2.92 6.95
N ASP A 83 -5.33 4.13 6.71
CA ASP A 83 -6.64 4.59 7.14
C ASP A 83 -7.35 5.29 5.97
N LEU A 84 -8.53 5.85 6.22
CA LEU A 84 -9.30 6.54 5.17
C LEU A 84 -8.69 7.90 4.75
N GLY A 85 -7.60 8.33 5.37
CA GLY A 85 -6.79 9.48 4.95
C GLY A 85 -5.66 9.10 3.98
N ASN A 86 -5.48 7.81 3.70
CA ASN A 86 -4.52 7.29 2.74
C ASN A 86 -5.24 6.78 1.48
N LEU A 87 -4.73 7.13 0.31
CA LEU A 87 -5.14 6.55 -0.97
C LEU A 87 -4.06 5.57 -1.44
N ASN A 88 -4.45 4.35 -1.73
CA ASN A 88 -3.59 3.39 -2.40
C ASN A 88 -3.79 3.45 -3.91
N PHE A 89 -2.73 3.18 -4.65
CA PHE A 89 -2.77 3.02 -6.09
C PHE A 89 -2.08 1.72 -6.51
N THR A 90 -2.55 1.16 -7.62
CA THR A 90 -1.91 0.01 -8.27
C THR A 90 -1.98 0.19 -9.78
N PHE A 91 -0.82 0.10 -10.45
CA PHE A 91 -0.73 -0.01 -11.90
C PHE A 91 -0.48 -1.46 -12.25
N SER A 92 -1.47 -2.14 -12.85
CA SER A 92 -1.33 -3.53 -13.32
C SER A 92 -1.06 -3.54 -14.82
N VAL A 93 -0.05 -4.31 -15.24
CA VAL A 93 0.41 -4.42 -16.63
C VAL A 93 0.92 -5.84 -16.92
N SER A 94 1.07 -6.20 -18.22
CA SER A 94 1.96 -7.31 -18.58
C SER A 94 3.41 -6.93 -18.29
N GLU A 95 4.25 -7.92 -17.91
CA GLU A 95 5.64 -7.68 -17.56
C GLU A 95 6.44 -7.02 -18.69
N GLU A 96 6.15 -7.36 -19.94
CA GLU A 96 6.78 -6.73 -21.13
C GLU A 96 6.47 -5.23 -21.28
N ASN A 97 5.37 -4.75 -20.69
CA ASN A 97 4.94 -3.35 -20.71
C ASN A 97 5.22 -2.63 -19.37
N TYR A 98 5.94 -3.28 -18.47
CA TYR A 98 6.28 -2.68 -17.19
C TYR A 98 7.28 -1.54 -17.36
N ASP A 99 6.82 -0.33 -17.12
CA ASP A 99 7.61 0.92 -17.20
C ASP A 99 7.42 1.72 -15.90
N LEU A 100 8.31 1.47 -14.94
CA LEU A 100 8.27 2.14 -13.64
C LEU A 100 8.37 3.66 -13.79
N SER A 101 9.25 4.14 -14.66
CA SER A 101 9.47 5.58 -14.85
C SER A 101 8.18 6.27 -15.32
N ARG A 102 7.48 5.65 -16.26
CA ARG A 102 6.21 6.17 -16.77
C ARG A 102 5.11 6.16 -15.70
N GLN A 103 5.02 5.10 -14.90
CA GLN A 103 4.07 5.02 -13.79
C GLN A 103 4.37 6.04 -12.69
N GLN A 104 5.64 6.24 -12.34
CA GLN A 104 6.06 7.29 -11.42
C GLN A 104 5.75 8.70 -11.97
N GLN A 105 5.87 8.89 -13.28
CA GLN A 105 5.51 10.15 -13.92
C GLN A 105 4.01 10.47 -13.77
N VAL A 106 3.12 9.47 -13.66
CA VAL A 106 1.71 9.69 -13.34
C VAL A 106 1.57 10.33 -11.96
N LEU A 107 2.26 9.81 -10.96
CA LEU A 107 2.24 10.33 -9.59
C LEU A 107 2.77 11.77 -9.52
N LEU A 108 3.89 12.03 -10.18
CA LEU A 108 4.48 13.39 -10.25
C LEU A 108 3.55 14.36 -10.98
N THR A 109 2.90 13.91 -12.06
CA THR A 109 1.95 14.72 -12.83
C THR A 109 0.71 15.04 -12.00
N ALA A 110 0.20 14.06 -11.23
CA ALA A 110 -0.91 14.30 -10.31
C ALA A 110 -0.57 15.37 -9.26
N CYS A 111 0.60 15.28 -8.65
CA CYS A 111 1.09 16.31 -7.72
C CYS A 111 1.21 17.68 -8.39
N ARG A 112 1.77 17.75 -9.61
CA ARG A 112 1.93 18.98 -10.37
C ARG A 112 0.58 19.63 -10.70
N LEU A 113 -0.44 18.86 -11.04
CA LEU A 113 -1.80 19.36 -11.30
C LEU A 113 -2.43 19.99 -10.05
N LEU A 114 -2.02 19.57 -8.86
CA LEU A 114 -2.42 20.14 -7.57
C LEU A 114 -1.52 21.30 -7.09
N GLY A 115 -0.53 21.69 -7.89
CA GLY A 115 0.44 22.71 -7.49
C GLY A 115 1.48 22.24 -6.48
N ILE A 116 1.58 20.94 -6.22
CA ILE A 116 2.53 20.34 -5.29
C ILE A 116 3.82 19.99 -6.03
N ARG A 117 4.96 20.47 -5.52
CA ARG A 117 6.28 20.08 -6.01
C ARG A 117 6.68 18.75 -5.38
N ALA A 118 6.70 17.72 -6.19
CA ALA A 118 7.08 16.38 -5.76
C ALA A 118 8.31 15.88 -6.55
N GLU A 119 9.11 15.04 -5.90
CA GLU A 119 10.31 14.45 -6.47
C GLU A 119 10.45 12.98 -6.07
N LEU A 120 11.17 12.21 -6.87
CA LEU A 120 11.53 10.83 -6.56
C LEU A 120 12.73 10.80 -5.63
N SER A 121 12.71 9.92 -4.63
CA SER A 121 13.83 9.71 -3.72
C SER A 121 14.15 8.23 -3.58
N GLY A 122 15.40 7.89 -3.91
CA GLY A 122 15.83 6.50 -3.92
C GLY A 122 15.02 5.65 -4.91
N ARG A 123 14.71 4.42 -4.50
CA ARG A 123 13.98 3.48 -5.37
C ARG A 123 12.46 3.57 -5.22
N ASN A 124 11.98 3.90 -4.03
CA ASN A 124 10.60 3.58 -3.64
C ASN A 124 9.84 4.74 -3.00
N ASP A 125 10.41 5.92 -2.88
CA ASP A 125 9.80 7.02 -2.15
C ASP A 125 9.52 8.23 -3.05
N LEU A 126 8.39 8.89 -2.81
CA LEU A 126 8.14 10.24 -3.32
C LEU A 126 8.13 11.23 -2.15
N LEU A 127 8.81 12.34 -2.37
CA LEU A 127 8.93 13.42 -1.41
C LEU A 127 8.21 14.68 -1.92
N ALA A 128 7.69 15.45 -1.00
CA ALA A 128 7.27 16.83 -1.19
C ALA A 128 7.83 17.66 -0.02
N ASP A 129 8.46 18.79 -0.31
CA ASP A 129 9.20 19.60 0.67
C ASP A 129 10.21 18.77 1.49
N GLY A 130 10.91 17.83 0.82
CA GLY A 130 11.89 16.94 1.47
C GLY A 130 11.31 15.89 2.41
N ARG A 131 9.98 15.79 2.53
CA ARG A 131 9.27 14.83 3.39
C ARG A 131 8.52 13.79 2.55
N LYS A 132 8.56 12.53 2.97
CA LYS A 132 7.90 11.43 2.27
C LYS A 132 6.38 11.50 2.40
N PHE A 133 5.67 11.39 1.27
CA PHE A 133 4.21 11.25 1.22
C PHE A 133 3.75 9.97 0.53
N SER A 134 4.66 9.23 -0.12
CA SER A 134 4.35 8.01 -0.86
C SER A 134 5.47 7.00 -0.69
N GLY A 135 5.10 5.77 -0.43
CA GLY A 135 5.98 4.60 -0.48
C GLY A 135 5.47 3.62 -1.52
N ASN A 136 6.39 3.02 -2.29
CA ASN A 136 6.07 2.19 -3.43
C ASN A 136 6.62 0.78 -3.27
N SER A 137 5.96 -0.19 -3.87
CA SER A 137 6.44 -1.56 -3.98
C SER A 137 6.03 -2.19 -5.31
N TYR A 138 6.66 -3.31 -5.65
CA TYR A 138 6.60 -3.92 -6.97
C TYR A 138 6.40 -5.42 -6.85
N TYR A 139 5.71 -5.98 -7.82
CA TYR A 139 5.49 -7.41 -7.94
C TYR A 139 5.56 -7.81 -9.40
N SER A 140 6.18 -8.97 -9.68
CA SER A 140 6.19 -9.60 -10.99
C SER A 140 6.09 -11.10 -10.83
N HIS A 141 5.20 -11.73 -11.58
CA HIS A 141 4.99 -13.18 -11.58
C HIS A 141 4.24 -13.61 -12.85
N ASN A 142 4.69 -14.71 -13.47
CA ASN A 142 4.03 -15.32 -14.63
C ASN A 142 3.70 -14.33 -15.77
N GLY A 143 4.64 -13.46 -16.13
CA GLY A 143 4.47 -12.50 -17.23
C GLY A 143 3.52 -11.34 -16.91
N LYS A 144 3.12 -11.17 -15.65
CA LYS A 144 2.28 -10.09 -15.14
C LYS A 144 3.03 -9.31 -14.06
N ALA A 145 2.79 -8.01 -14.00
CA ALA A 145 3.45 -7.16 -13.01
C ALA A 145 2.51 -6.08 -12.49
N PHE A 146 2.77 -5.62 -11.29
CA PHE A 146 2.19 -4.39 -10.79
C PHE A 146 3.20 -3.53 -10.02
N HIS A 147 2.95 -2.24 -10.06
CA HIS A 147 3.53 -1.23 -9.20
C HIS A 147 2.43 -0.68 -8.32
N ASN A 148 2.57 -0.79 -7.02
CA ASN A 148 1.61 -0.24 -6.07
C ASN A 148 2.29 0.66 -5.03
N GLY A 149 1.47 1.45 -4.36
CA GLY A 149 1.96 2.33 -3.31
C GLY A 149 0.85 3.08 -2.60
N THR A 150 1.29 3.97 -1.71
CA THR A 150 0.44 4.78 -0.84
C THR A 150 0.58 6.26 -1.20
N LEU A 151 -0.47 7.03 -1.00
CA LEU A 151 -0.48 8.49 -1.04
C LEU A 151 -1.07 9.00 0.27
N LEU A 152 -0.25 9.62 1.11
CA LEU A 152 -0.67 10.19 2.37
C LEU A 152 -1.39 11.52 2.10
N ILE A 153 -2.72 11.51 2.14
CA ILE A 153 -3.54 12.70 1.91
C ILE A 153 -3.83 13.42 3.23
N ASN A 154 -4.40 12.68 4.20
CA ASN A 154 -4.73 13.16 5.55
C ASN A 154 -4.72 11.98 6.55
N ALA A 155 -3.70 11.12 6.47
CA ALA A 155 -3.56 9.94 7.30
C ALA A 155 -3.24 10.31 8.76
N ASP A 156 -3.73 9.49 9.70
CA ASP A 156 -3.44 9.64 11.13
C ASP A 156 -2.07 9.08 11.49
N MET A 157 -1.08 9.98 11.58
CA MET A 157 0.30 9.63 11.93
C MET A 157 0.45 9.07 13.35
N SER A 158 -0.53 9.32 14.24
CA SER A 158 -0.50 8.79 15.61
C SER A 158 -0.78 7.30 15.61
N LYS A 159 -1.75 6.84 14.83
CA LYS A 159 -2.08 5.43 14.65
C LYS A 159 -0.96 4.66 13.97
N MET A 160 -0.30 5.25 12.96
CA MET A 160 0.88 4.65 12.34
C MET A 160 1.96 4.30 13.39
N SER A 161 2.29 5.25 14.27
CA SER A 161 3.29 5.05 15.34
C SER A 161 2.81 4.08 16.42
N ARG A 162 1.50 3.95 16.60
CA ARG A 162 0.89 3.10 17.61
C ARG A 162 0.96 1.62 17.23
N TYR A 163 0.71 1.28 15.97
CA TYR A 163 0.61 -0.10 15.56
C TYR A 163 1.88 -0.67 14.94
N LEU A 164 2.70 0.15 14.27
CA LEU A 164 3.94 -0.32 13.69
C LEU A 164 5.05 -0.44 14.75
N SER A 165 5.79 -1.54 14.69
CA SER A 165 6.98 -1.77 15.50
C SER A 165 8.22 -1.43 14.67
N PRO A 166 8.85 -0.26 14.84
CA PRO A 166 10.06 0.06 14.09
C PRO A 166 11.18 -0.89 14.49
N SER A 167 11.91 -1.44 13.53
CA SER A 167 13.07 -2.28 13.79
C SER A 167 14.09 -1.52 14.67
N GLN A 168 14.76 -2.23 15.60
CA GLN A 168 15.74 -1.63 16.51
C GLN A 168 16.83 -0.82 15.77
N ALA A 169 17.21 -1.25 14.55
CA ALA A 169 18.15 -0.52 13.71
C ALA A 169 17.62 0.86 13.26
N LYS A 170 16.31 1.02 13.11
CA LYS A 170 15.67 2.32 12.78
C LYS A 170 15.46 3.18 14.03
N VAL A 171 15.34 2.57 15.21
CA VAL A 171 15.16 3.27 16.49
C VAL A 171 16.49 3.80 17.03
N SER A 172 17.58 3.04 16.86
CA SER A 172 18.92 3.44 17.37
C SER A 172 19.51 4.64 16.63
N SER A 173 19.11 4.87 15.38
CA SER A 173 19.62 6.01 14.58
C SER A 173 18.77 7.28 14.70
N ASN A 174 17.50 7.18 15.14
CA ASN A 174 16.58 8.32 15.15
C ASN A 174 15.34 8.03 16.02
N GLY A 175 15.14 8.75 17.10
CA GLY A 175 13.99 8.57 18.00
C GLY A 175 12.61 8.70 17.30
N VAL A 176 11.53 8.31 17.98
CA VAL A 176 10.13 8.29 17.49
C VAL A 176 9.70 9.62 16.84
N ASN A 177 10.21 10.76 17.31
CA ASN A 177 9.95 12.08 16.73
C ASN A 177 10.54 12.24 15.33
N SER A 178 11.58 11.48 14.95
CA SER A 178 12.22 11.58 13.63
C SER A 178 11.42 10.88 12.52
N VAL A 179 10.58 9.91 12.86
CA VAL A 179 9.70 9.25 11.88
C VAL A 179 8.60 10.22 11.44
N ARG A 180 7.98 10.96 12.38
CA ARG A 180 7.00 12.01 12.07
C ARG A 180 7.59 13.16 11.26
N ALA A 181 8.81 13.57 11.56
CA ALA A 181 9.49 14.65 10.83
C ALA A 181 9.84 14.30 9.38
N ARG A 182 9.79 13.00 9.00
CA ARG A 182 10.14 12.52 7.67
C ARG A 182 8.95 12.29 6.73
N VAL A 183 7.73 12.35 7.21
CA VAL A 183 6.52 12.14 6.42
C VAL A 183 5.66 13.41 6.38
N VAL A 184 4.84 13.55 5.35
CA VAL A 184 3.92 14.67 5.17
C VAL A 184 2.60 14.17 4.61
N ASN A 185 1.50 14.70 5.11
CA ASN A 185 0.21 14.60 4.44
C ASN A 185 0.13 15.66 3.33
N LEU A 186 -0.28 15.28 2.14
CA LEU A 186 -0.40 16.23 1.00
C LEU A 186 -1.41 17.36 1.27
N ARG A 187 -2.37 17.13 2.16
CA ARG A 187 -3.30 18.16 2.61
C ARG A 187 -2.61 19.33 3.34
N GLU A 188 -1.45 19.12 3.94
CA GLU A 188 -0.65 20.20 4.54
C GLU A 188 -0.11 21.16 3.47
N LEU A 189 0.17 20.64 2.26
CA LEU A 189 0.75 21.39 1.13
C LEU A 189 -0.33 21.92 0.18
N CYS A 190 -1.49 21.27 0.12
CA CYS A 190 -2.64 21.65 -0.67
C CYS A 190 -3.90 21.67 0.22
N PRO A 191 -4.19 22.78 0.92
CA PRO A 191 -5.34 22.89 1.80
C PRO A 191 -6.65 22.57 1.08
N GLY A 192 -7.50 21.73 1.69
CA GLY A 192 -8.74 21.27 1.08
C GLY A 192 -8.63 20.01 0.21
N LEU A 193 -7.42 19.50 -0.02
CA LEU A 193 -7.24 18.25 -0.74
C LEU A 193 -7.95 17.10 0.00
N THR A 194 -8.75 16.34 -0.74
CA THR A 194 -9.43 15.12 -0.26
C THR A 194 -8.95 13.91 -1.03
N VAL A 195 -9.22 12.71 -0.50
CA VAL A 195 -8.92 11.46 -1.20
C VAL A 195 -9.67 11.39 -2.53
N ALA A 196 -10.93 11.79 -2.56
CA ALA A 196 -11.73 11.82 -3.80
C ALA A 196 -11.13 12.77 -4.86
N THR A 197 -10.70 13.97 -4.45
CA THR A 197 -10.02 14.91 -5.36
C THR A 197 -8.71 14.32 -5.89
N MET A 198 -7.92 13.69 -5.01
CA MET A 198 -6.66 13.05 -5.43
C MET A 198 -6.91 11.89 -6.40
N ALA A 199 -7.94 11.07 -6.18
CA ALA A 199 -8.31 9.99 -7.09
C ALA A 199 -8.70 10.52 -8.48
N ALA A 200 -9.50 11.58 -8.56
CA ALA A 200 -9.87 12.21 -9.82
C ALA A 200 -8.64 12.77 -10.55
N VAL A 201 -7.72 13.41 -9.83
CA VAL A 201 -6.47 13.95 -10.40
C VAL A 201 -5.52 12.83 -10.84
N MET A 202 -5.47 11.71 -10.13
CA MET A 202 -4.70 10.53 -10.53
C MET A 202 -5.20 9.95 -11.86
N ASN A 203 -6.51 9.79 -12.04
CA ASN A 203 -7.09 9.35 -13.30
C ASN A 203 -6.73 10.31 -14.45
N LYS A 204 -6.83 11.63 -14.21
CA LYS A 204 -6.45 12.63 -15.22
C LYS A 204 -4.95 12.58 -15.56
N ALA A 205 -4.10 12.45 -14.56
CA ALA A 205 -2.65 12.32 -14.76
C ALA A 205 -2.29 11.05 -15.54
N PHE A 206 -3.01 9.96 -15.29
CA PHE A 206 -2.84 8.69 -15.99
C PHE A 206 -3.10 8.84 -17.50
N GLU A 207 -4.21 9.49 -17.86
CA GLU A 207 -4.52 9.80 -19.28
C GLU A 207 -3.47 10.70 -19.92
N ILE A 208 -3.05 11.76 -19.23
CA ILE A 208 -2.03 12.70 -19.75
C ILE A 208 -0.71 11.99 -20.03
N VAL A 209 -0.22 11.17 -19.10
CA VAL A 209 1.10 10.54 -19.22
C VAL A 209 1.11 9.43 -20.28
N TYR A 210 -0.01 8.73 -20.45
CA TYR A 210 -0.12 7.68 -21.45
C TYR A 210 -0.62 8.18 -22.80
N ASP A 211 -1.10 9.44 -22.88
CA ASP A 211 -1.70 10.04 -24.08
C ASP A 211 -2.84 9.16 -24.64
N LEU A 212 -3.69 8.68 -23.75
CA LEU A 212 -4.84 7.81 -24.05
C LEU A 212 -5.99 8.17 -23.12
N THR A 213 -7.21 7.96 -23.58
CA THR A 213 -8.42 8.03 -22.73
C THR A 213 -8.61 6.71 -21.99
N SER A 214 -8.92 6.80 -20.71
CA SER A 214 -9.20 5.63 -19.87
C SER A 214 -10.69 5.24 -19.92
N VAL A 215 -10.94 3.95 -19.76
CA VAL A 215 -12.30 3.37 -19.65
C VAL A 215 -12.48 2.87 -18.23
N PRO A 216 -13.55 3.25 -17.51
CA PRO A 216 -13.82 2.70 -16.19
C PRO A 216 -14.17 1.22 -16.28
N LEU A 217 -13.66 0.43 -15.35
CA LEU A 217 -14.11 -0.95 -15.12
C LEU A 217 -15.31 -0.95 -14.17
N HIS A 218 -16.23 -1.87 -14.36
CA HIS A 218 -17.44 -2.00 -13.56
C HIS A 218 -17.45 -3.33 -12.80
N GLU A 219 -17.91 -3.33 -11.56
CA GLU A 219 -17.92 -4.52 -10.69
C GLU A 219 -18.77 -5.66 -11.26
N GLU A 220 -19.79 -5.34 -12.05
CA GLU A 220 -20.67 -6.30 -12.74
C GLU A 220 -19.94 -7.15 -13.79
N ASP A 221 -18.77 -6.68 -14.27
CA ASP A 221 -17.93 -7.40 -15.24
C ASP A 221 -16.92 -8.34 -14.56
N PHE A 222 -16.85 -8.34 -13.23
CA PHE A 222 -15.83 -9.11 -12.51
C PHE A 222 -16.30 -10.54 -12.23
N ASP A 223 -15.37 -11.50 -12.36
CA ASP A 223 -15.62 -12.88 -11.93
C ASP A 223 -15.57 -12.96 -10.39
N GLN A 224 -16.75 -12.88 -9.78
CA GLN A 224 -16.91 -12.89 -8.33
C GLN A 224 -16.36 -14.17 -7.71
N SER A 225 -16.44 -15.31 -8.39
CA SER A 225 -15.94 -16.59 -7.87
C SER A 225 -14.42 -16.59 -7.70
N ILE A 226 -13.71 -15.92 -8.59
CA ILE A 226 -12.24 -15.74 -8.51
C ILE A 226 -11.90 -14.73 -7.40
N LEU A 227 -12.66 -13.64 -7.31
CA LEU A 227 -12.46 -12.63 -6.26
C LEU A 227 -12.67 -13.23 -4.87
N ASP A 228 -13.73 -13.98 -4.66
CA ASP A 228 -14.04 -14.65 -3.39
C ASP A 228 -12.94 -15.63 -2.99
N LYS A 229 -12.41 -16.38 -3.95
CA LYS A 229 -11.28 -17.29 -3.72
C LYS A 229 -10.03 -16.54 -3.27
N PHE A 230 -9.68 -15.45 -3.95
CA PHE A 230 -8.52 -14.65 -3.60
C PHE A 230 -8.71 -13.95 -2.25
N GLN A 231 -9.91 -13.44 -1.99
CA GLN A 231 -10.23 -12.81 -0.71
C GLN A 231 -10.12 -13.81 0.45
N ALA A 232 -10.64 -15.03 0.29
CA ALA A 232 -10.52 -16.10 1.27
C ALA A 232 -9.04 -16.45 1.55
N GLU A 233 -8.21 -16.50 0.50
CA GLU A 233 -6.76 -16.71 0.65
C GLU A 233 -6.11 -15.56 1.45
N PHE A 234 -6.33 -14.30 1.06
CA PHE A 234 -5.72 -13.14 1.73
C PHE A 234 -6.18 -12.94 3.17
N SER A 235 -7.39 -13.39 3.53
CA SER A 235 -7.92 -13.32 4.89
C SER A 235 -7.53 -14.52 5.76
N SER A 236 -6.93 -15.56 5.18
CA SER A 236 -6.58 -16.77 5.91
C SER A 236 -5.41 -16.55 6.87
N TYR A 237 -5.44 -17.26 8.00
CA TYR A 237 -4.35 -17.28 8.96
C TYR A 237 -3.03 -17.72 8.32
N ASP A 238 -3.08 -18.76 7.47
CA ASP A 238 -1.90 -19.29 6.80
C ASP A 238 -1.24 -18.25 5.87
N TRP A 239 -2.03 -17.45 5.16
CA TRP A 239 -1.49 -16.38 4.32
C TRP A 239 -0.86 -15.27 5.17
N ILE A 240 -1.57 -14.81 6.21
CA ILE A 240 -1.11 -13.68 7.03
C ILE A 240 0.10 -14.06 7.88
N TYR A 241 0.10 -15.23 8.51
CA TYR A 241 1.09 -15.65 9.50
C TYR A 241 1.97 -16.82 9.05
N GLY A 242 1.51 -17.69 8.16
CA GLY A 242 2.23 -18.89 7.73
C GLY A 242 3.44 -18.65 6.82
N HIS A 243 3.55 -17.47 6.21
CA HIS A 243 4.66 -17.09 5.33
C HIS A 243 5.82 -16.41 6.06
N ASN A 244 5.93 -16.56 7.35
CA ASN A 244 7.07 -16.05 8.09
C ASN A 244 8.30 -16.95 7.84
N LEU A 245 9.46 -16.32 7.66
CA LEU A 245 10.73 -17.05 7.74
C LEU A 245 10.90 -17.58 9.17
N ALA A 246 11.55 -18.72 9.34
CA ALA A 246 11.89 -19.23 10.65
C ALA A 246 12.61 -18.15 11.48
N PHE A 247 12.15 -17.90 12.68
CA PHE A 247 12.69 -16.84 13.53
C PHE A 247 12.54 -17.20 15.00
N ASP A 248 13.49 -16.73 15.80
CA ASP A 248 13.36 -16.72 17.24
C ASP A 248 12.55 -15.49 17.66
N PHE A 249 11.54 -15.70 18.47
CA PHE A 249 10.74 -14.63 19.04
C PHE A 249 10.97 -14.58 20.55
N SER A 250 11.34 -13.40 21.06
CA SER A 250 11.46 -13.15 22.48
C SER A 250 10.44 -12.11 22.88
N CYS A 251 9.60 -12.42 23.85
CA CYS A 251 8.71 -11.48 24.49
C CYS A 251 8.91 -11.54 26.00
N GLY A 252 8.87 -10.39 26.64
CA GLY A 252 8.99 -10.30 28.09
C GLY A 252 8.09 -9.20 28.62
N ASP A 253 7.61 -9.41 29.83
CA ASP A 253 6.86 -8.40 30.58
C ASP A 253 7.27 -8.42 32.07
N LYS A 254 7.16 -7.25 32.69
CA LYS A 254 7.50 -7.07 34.10
C LYS A 254 6.22 -6.95 34.92
N PHE A 255 6.00 -7.94 35.76
CA PHE A 255 4.88 -8.01 36.68
C PHE A 255 5.31 -7.55 38.08
N SER A 256 4.37 -7.29 38.98
CA SER A 256 4.65 -6.91 40.39
C SER A 256 5.42 -7.97 41.17
N TRP A 257 5.39 -9.22 40.72
CA TRP A 257 6.03 -10.39 41.33
C TRP A 257 7.33 -10.84 40.63
N GLY A 258 7.69 -10.25 39.48
CA GLY A 258 8.91 -10.62 38.73
C GLY A 258 8.86 -10.26 37.26
N GLU A 259 9.92 -10.60 36.54
CA GLU A 259 10.05 -10.45 35.10
C GLU A 259 9.93 -11.81 34.42
N VAL A 260 9.12 -11.90 33.37
CA VAL A 260 8.97 -13.10 32.55
C VAL A 260 9.52 -12.81 31.17
N ASN A 261 10.49 -13.61 30.72
CA ASN A 261 11.01 -13.59 29.35
C ASN A 261 10.75 -14.94 28.69
N LEU A 262 10.00 -14.94 27.61
CA LEU A 262 9.70 -16.11 26.79
C LEU A 262 10.53 -16.06 25.50
N GLN A 263 11.17 -17.17 25.19
CA GLN A 263 11.81 -17.39 23.89
C GLN A 263 11.07 -18.51 23.15
N LEU A 264 10.52 -18.17 21.99
CA LEU A 264 9.89 -19.13 21.07
C LEU A 264 10.83 -19.37 19.89
N ARG A 265 11.05 -20.64 19.58
CA ARG A 265 11.91 -21.08 18.46
C ARG A 265 11.10 -21.82 17.42
#